data_874550eecec3d0cfd0d9afec3d40037b
#
_entry.id   874550eecec3d0cfd0d9afec3d40037b
#
_cell.length_a   1.000
_cell.length_b   1.000
_cell.length_c   1.000
_cell.angle_alpha   90.00
_cell.angle_beta   90.00
_cell.angle_gamma   90.00
#
_symmetry.space_group_name_H-M   'P 1'
#
loop_
_entity.id
_entity.type
_entity.pdbx_description
1 polymer ?
#
loop_
_entity_poly.entity_id
_entity_poly.type
_entity_poly.pdbx_seq_one_letter_code
_entity_poly.pdbx_strand_id
1 'polypeptide(L)'
;MEAKKIDHLSIKEYVNIEKERDARYEYHDGKIFAMAGGTIEHGLIGGNTYGEIKFQLRNANSKCIVINNDVKLHIEASNKFLYPDVMVVCDELERSELEKNAIVNPTLIIEVLSDSTESYDRGDKFFAYKQIKTLKEYILIDQYKAQVDIYKRKGDLWQITRVEGVENNLFISSLGIQVELKSIYEHVVWK
;
A
#
# COMPACT_ATOMS: atom_id res chain seq x y z
N MET A 1 16.23 -27.73 23.20
CA MET A 1 15.56 -26.44 23.46
C MET A 1 14.23 -26.48 22.74
N GLU A 2 13.15 -26.61 23.49
CA GLU A 2 11.80 -26.55 22.91
C GLU A 2 11.55 -25.15 22.35
N ALA A 3 11.19 -25.05 21.07
CA ALA A 3 10.72 -23.83 20.47
C ALA A 3 9.43 -23.42 21.18
N LYS A 4 9.48 -22.36 21.98
CA LYS A 4 8.31 -21.78 22.64
C LYS A 4 7.37 -21.33 21.52
N LYS A 5 6.27 -22.05 21.34
CA LYS A 5 5.19 -21.71 20.42
C LYS A 5 4.62 -20.37 20.90
N ILE A 6 4.98 -19.28 20.24
CA ILE A 6 4.41 -17.96 20.55
C ILE A 6 3.04 -17.96 19.88
N ASP A 7 2.01 -18.30 20.62
CA ASP A 7 0.65 -18.43 20.08
C ASP A 7 0.00 -17.07 19.76
N HIS A 8 0.51 -15.96 20.33
CA HIS A 8 -0.03 -14.62 20.07
C HIS A 8 0.95 -13.54 20.57
N LEU A 9 1.52 -12.75 19.65
CA LEU A 9 2.39 -11.63 19.97
C LEU A 9 1.55 -10.38 20.28
N SER A 10 1.90 -9.67 21.34
CA SER A 10 1.39 -8.32 21.56
C SER A 10 2.03 -7.33 20.56
N ILE A 11 1.39 -6.21 20.30
CA ILE A 11 1.93 -5.14 19.44
C ILE A 11 3.29 -4.65 19.97
N LYS A 12 3.47 -4.56 21.29
CA LYS A 12 4.74 -4.16 21.90
C LYS A 12 5.87 -5.15 21.59
N GLU A 13 5.60 -6.44 21.66
CA GLU A 13 6.57 -7.48 21.30
C GLU A 13 6.90 -7.43 19.81
N TYR A 14 5.88 -7.27 18.95
CA TYR A 14 6.07 -7.07 17.52
C TYR A 14 7.01 -5.89 17.21
N VAL A 15 6.74 -4.71 17.77
CA VAL A 15 7.56 -3.51 17.57
C VAL A 15 9.00 -3.72 18.07
N ASN A 16 9.18 -4.43 19.19
CA ASN A 16 10.51 -4.76 19.71
C ASN A 16 11.25 -5.74 18.77
N ILE A 17 10.59 -6.75 18.23
CA ILE A 17 11.16 -7.71 17.27
C ILE A 17 11.68 -6.98 16.03
N GLU A 18 10.94 -6.03 15.48
CA GLU A 18 11.39 -5.24 14.33
C GLU A 18 12.66 -4.44 14.64
N LYS A 19 12.69 -3.79 15.82
CA LYS A 19 13.85 -3.01 16.25
C LYS A 19 15.10 -3.88 16.49
N GLU A 20 14.93 -5.02 17.14
CA GLU A 20 16.02 -5.93 17.47
C GLU A 20 16.62 -6.62 16.23
N ARG A 21 15.77 -6.90 15.23
CA ARG A 21 16.19 -7.62 14.02
C ARG A 21 16.54 -6.70 12.85
N ASP A 22 16.29 -5.39 12.99
CA ASP A 22 16.43 -4.41 11.91
C ASP A 22 15.72 -4.89 10.63
N ALA A 23 14.48 -5.39 10.79
CA ALA A 23 13.72 -6.01 9.72
C ALA A 23 12.24 -5.66 9.85
N ARG A 24 11.54 -5.59 8.70
CA ARG A 24 10.12 -5.28 8.64
C ARG A 24 9.27 -6.55 8.62
N TYR A 25 8.19 -6.53 9.39
CA TYR A 25 7.22 -7.60 9.45
C TYR A 25 5.81 -7.02 9.36
N GLU A 26 4.94 -7.63 8.59
CA GLU A 26 3.51 -7.39 8.75
C GLU A 26 3.01 -8.08 10.02
N TYR A 27 2.11 -7.41 10.74
CA TYR A 27 1.48 -7.96 11.93
C TYR A 27 -0.01 -8.15 11.69
N HIS A 28 -0.50 -9.36 11.96
CA HIS A 28 -1.89 -9.74 11.78
C HIS A 28 -2.42 -10.33 13.06
N ASP A 29 -2.99 -9.49 13.91
CA ASP A 29 -3.65 -9.90 15.15
C ASP A 29 -2.89 -11.00 15.92
N GLY A 30 -1.66 -10.69 16.30
CA GLY A 30 -0.80 -11.60 17.09
C GLY A 30 0.17 -12.46 16.29
N LYS A 31 0.12 -12.45 14.96
CA LYS A 31 1.07 -13.16 14.10
C LYS A 31 1.92 -12.19 13.30
N ILE A 32 3.18 -12.53 13.07
CA ILE A 32 4.08 -11.73 12.24
C ILE A 32 4.50 -12.50 10.99
N PHE A 33 4.63 -11.77 9.90
CA PHE A 33 5.04 -12.27 8.59
C PHE A 33 6.21 -11.43 8.10
N ALA A 34 7.36 -12.06 7.86
CA ALA A 34 8.52 -11.36 7.34
C ALA A 34 8.23 -10.85 5.93
N MET A 35 8.59 -9.61 5.66
CA MET A 35 8.50 -9.06 4.32
C MET A 35 9.66 -9.60 3.48
N ALA A 36 9.34 -10.17 2.32
CA ALA A 36 10.32 -10.57 1.33
C ALA A 36 10.79 -9.35 0.51
N GLY A 37 11.99 -9.42 -0.05
CA GLY A 37 12.43 -8.44 -1.04
C GLY A 37 11.60 -8.57 -2.33
N GLY A 38 11.34 -7.44 -3.03
CA GLY A 38 10.68 -7.41 -4.32
C GLY A 38 11.64 -7.67 -5.50
N THR A 39 11.08 -7.86 -6.69
CA THR A 39 11.84 -7.87 -7.95
C THR A 39 12.30 -6.46 -8.34
N ILE A 40 13.18 -6.36 -9.32
CA ILE A 40 13.58 -5.05 -9.88
C ILE A 40 12.36 -4.33 -10.47
N GLU A 41 11.51 -5.05 -11.20
CA GLU A 41 10.29 -4.51 -11.80
C GLU A 41 9.33 -3.98 -10.75
N HIS A 42 9.11 -4.71 -9.66
CA HIS A 42 8.30 -4.27 -8.52
C HIS A 42 8.86 -2.96 -7.93
N GLY A 43 10.17 -2.90 -7.70
CA GLY A 43 10.84 -1.71 -7.17
C GLY A 43 10.75 -0.50 -8.10
N LEU A 44 10.93 -0.71 -9.42
CA LEU A 44 10.78 0.35 -10.44
C LEU A 44 9.35 0.90 -10.46
N ILE A 45 8.35 0.02 -10.55
CA ILE A 45 6.93 0.41 -10.60
C ILE A 45 6.52 1.17 -9.33
N GLY A 46 6.89 0.67 -8.15
CA GLY A 46 6.61 1.34 -6.88
C GLY A 46 7.27 2.72 -6.79
N GLY A 47 8.55 2.81 -7.15
CA GLY A 47 9.32 4.06 -7.18
C GLY A 47 8.77 5.08 -8.18
N ASN A 48 8.49 4.66 -9.41
CA ASN A 48 7.90 5.50 -10.45
C ASN A 48 6.52 6.02 -10.03
N THR A 49 5.67 5.13 -9.49
CA THR A 49 4.31 5.48 -9.01
C THR A 49 4.38 6.54 -7.90
N TYR A 50 5.26 6.34 -6.91
CA TYR A 50 5.49 7.32 -5.85
C TYR A 50 5.94 8.67 -6.42
N GLY A 51 6.93 8.65 -7.32
CA GLY A 51 7.50 9.84 -7.95
C GLY A 51 6.46 10.64 -8.76
N GLU A 52 5.71 9.94 -9.61
CA GLU A 52 4.68 10.55 -10.46
C GLU A 52 3.53 11.16 -9.65
N ILE A 53 3.00 10.44 -8.66
CA ILE A 53 1.94 10.98 -7.80
C ILE A 53 2.44 12.21 -7.05
N LYS A 54 3.64 12.16 -6.49
CA LYS A 54 4.24 13.30 -5.79
C LYS A 54 4.45 14.50 -6.71
N PHE A 55 4.88 14.27 -7.96
CA PHE A 55 5.05 15.31 -8.96
C PHE A 55 3.71 15.97 -9.33
N GLN A 56 2.68 15.17 -9.62
CA GLN A 56 1.35 15.67 -10.00
C GLN A 56 0.70 16.46 -8.85
N LEU A 57 0.77 15.95 -7.61
CA LEU A 57 0.23 16.65 -6.45
C LEU A 57 0.93 17.99 -6.19
N ARG A 58 2.25 18.04 -6.38
CA ARG A 58 3.00 19.30 -6.26
C ARG A 58 2.59 20.32 -7.33
N ASN A 59 2.41 19.88 -8.58
CA ASN A 59 1.96 20.76 -9.67
C ASN A 59 0.54 21.28 -9.46
N ALA A 60 -0.31 20.47 -8.82
CA ALA A 60 -1.68 20.85 -8.42
C ALA A 60 -1.73 21.70 -7.14
N ASN A 61 -0.59 22.06 -6.53
CA ASN A 61 -0.51 22.74 -5.23
C ASN A 61 -1.32 22.00 -4.13
N SER A 62 -1.39 20.68 -4.20
CA SER A 62 -2.10 19.85 -3.23
C SER A 62 -1.34 19.78 -1.91
N LYS A 63 -2.11 19.67 -0.81
CA LYS A 63 -1.56 19.45 0.54
C LYS A 63 -1.40 17.96 0.89
N CYS A 64 -1.80 17.07 -0.02
CA CYS A 64 -1.67 15.62 0.21
C CYS A 64 -0.20 15.20 0.34
N ILE A 65 0.06 14.27 1.22
CA ILE A 65 1.39 13.72 1.52
C ILE A 65 1.47 12.33 0.90
N VAL A 66 2.48 12.10 0.05
CA VAL A 66 2.78 10.78 -0.51
C VAL A 66 3.84 10.09 0.35
N ILE A 67 3.62 8.83 0.67
CA ILE A 67 4.42 8.03 1.59
C ILE A 67 4.76 6.71 0.92
N ASN A 68 6.00 6.28 1.04
CA ASN A 68 6.51 5.02 0.51
C ASN A 68 6.36 3.86 1.51
N ASN A 69 6.80 2.68 1.11
CA ASN A 69 6.71 1.45 1.87
C ASN A 69 7.63 1.36 3.12
N ASP A 70 8.29 2.43 3.53
CA ASP A 70 9.05 2.46 4.79
C ASP A 70 8.18 2.78 6.01
N VAL A 71 6.94 3.22 5.80
CA VAL A 71 6.03 3.63 6.86
C VAL A 71 4.88 2.63 7.01
N LYS A 72 4.64 2.23 8.25
CA LYS A 72 3.54 1.32 8.59
C LYS A 72 2.18 1.97 8.45
N LEU A 73 1.22 1.18 8.03
CA LEU A 73 -0.21 1.46 8.15
C LEU A 73 -0.79 0.59 9.26
N HIS A 74 -1.42 1.21 10.26
CA HIS A 74 -2.18 0.50 11.28
C HIS A 74 -3.67 0.49 10.92
N ILE A 75 -4.24 -0.70 10.78
CA ILE A 75 -5.67 -0.91 10.56
C ILE A 75 -6.28 -1.32 11.89
N GLU A 76 -6.78 -0.34 12.64
CA GLU A 76 -7.28 -0.53 14.01
C GLU A 76 -8.42 -1.56 14.08
N ALA A 77 -9.35 -1.52 13.12
CA ALA A 77 -10.52 -2.40 13.09
C ALA A 77 -10.20 -3.89 12.98
N SER A 78 -9.03 -4.26 12.46
CA SER A 78 -8.59 -5.65 12.30
C SER A 78 -7.26 -5.94 13.01
N ASN A 79 -6.77 -5.00 13.83
CA ASN A 79 -5.51 -5.11 14.58
C ASN A 79 -4.34 -5.58 13.71
N LYS A 80 -4.17 -4.90 12.55
CA LYS A 80 -3.11 -5.22 11.59
C LYS A 80 -2.16 -4.05 11.38
N PHE A 81 -0.86 -4.36 11.25
CA PHE A 81 0.15 -3.42 10.75
C PHE A 81 0.68 -3.93 9.42
N LEU A 82 0.53 -3.15 8.37
CA LEU A 82 0.94 -3.48 7.00
C LEU A 82 1.87 -2.39 6.45
N TYR A 83 2.55 -2.69 5.34
CA TYR A 83 3.46 -1.78 4.65
C TYR A 83 3.05 -1.65 3.18
N PRO A 84 2.07 -0.80 2.86
CA PRO A 84 1.68 -0.56 1.47
C PRO A 84 2.84 0.00 0.64
N ASP A 85 2.92 -0.36 -0.65
CA ASP A 85 3.98 0.15 -1.52
C ASP A 85 3.92 1.68 -1.67
N VAL A 86 2.71 2.25 -1.80
CA VAL A 86 2.48 3.70 -1.77
C VAL A 86 1.20 4.02 -1.01
N MET A 87 1.26 5.02 -0.15
CA MET A 87 0.10 5.62 0.52
C MET A 87 0.02 7.11 0.25
N VAL A 88 -1.20 7.65 0.25
CA VAL A 88 -1.43 9.11 0.23
C VAL A 88 -2.39 9.51 1.33
N VAL A 89 -2.03 10.54 2.08
CA VAL A 89 -2.86 11.19 3.11
C VAL A 89 -3.18 12.61 2.65
N CYS A 90 -4.46 12.98 2.56
CA CYS A 90 -4.89 14.31 2.11
C CYS A 90 -5.41 15.21 3.23
N ASP A 91 -5.83 14.64 4.34
CA ASP A 91 -6.19 15.34 5.56
C ASP A 91 -4.98 15.52 6.49
N GLU A 92 -5.18 16.01 7.71
CA GLU A 92 -4.15 16.01 8.72
C GLU A 92 -3.67 14.58 8.99
N LEU A 93 -2.35 14.37 9.05
CA LEU A 93 -1.77 13.04 9.22
C LEU A 93 -2.02 12.55 10.65
N GLU A 94 -2.77 11.45 10.76
CA GLU A 94 -3.08 10.80 12.03
C GLU A 94 -2.15 9.60 12.27
N ARG A 95 -1.62 9.51 13.49
CA ARG A 95 -0.74 8.42 13.92
C ARG A 95 -1.50 7.45 14.79
N SER A 96 -1.08 6.20 14.74
CA SER A 96 -1.57 5.17 15.66
C SER A 96 -1.21 5.53 17.11
N GLU A 97 -2.14 5.31 18.04
CA GLU A 97 -1.87 5.42 19.48
C GLU A 97 -0.93 4.31 19.98
N LEU A 98 -0.91 3.17 19.29
CA LEU A 98 -0.16 1.97 19.67
C LEU A 98 1.27 1.96 19.11
N GLU A 99 1.50 2.61 17.95
CA GLU A 99 2.80 2.73 17.28
C GLU A 99 2.92 4.07 16.55
N LYS A 100 3.68 4.99 17.11
CA LYS A 100 3.79 6.39 16.61
C LYS A 100 4.36 6.52 15.19
N ASN A 101 5.04 5.48 14.68
CA ASN A 101 5.56 5.42 13.32
C ASN A 101 4.58 4.75 12.34
N ALA A 102 3.35 4.48 12.78
CA ALA A 102 2.29 3.97 11.93
C ALA A 102 1.22 5.04 11.70
N ILE A 103 0.68 5.07 10.47
CA ILE A 103 -0.40 5.96 10.04
C ILE A 103 -1.73 5.19 10.12
N VAL A 104 -2.85 5.88 10.34
CA VAL A 104 -4.18 5.25 10.42
C VAL A 104 -5.18 5.76 9.36
N ASN A 105 -4.89 6.88 8.68
CA ASN A 105 -5.86 7.59 7.86
C ASN A 105 -5.47 7.83 6.38
N PRO A 106 -5.02 6.81 5.63
CA PRO A 106 -4.75 7.00 4.21
C PRO A 106 -6.02 7.31 3.41
N THR A 107 -5.89 8.18 2.41
CA THR A 107 -6.93 8.48 1.41
C THR A 107 -6.83 7.54 0.21
N LEU A 108 -5.62 7.16 -0.16
CA LEU A 108 -5.28 6.23 -1.25
C LEU A 108 -4.23 5.24 -0.77
N ILE A 109 -4.39 3.98 -1.18
CA ILE A 109 -3.37 2.93 -1.04
C ILE A 109 -3.11 2.32 -2.41
N ILE A 110 -1.85 2.03 -2.71
CA ILE A 110 -1.42 1.36 -3.94
C ILE A 110 -0.51 0.19 -3.57
N GLU A 111 -0.75 -0.96 -4.19
CA GLU A 111 0.10 -2.15 -4.12
C GLU A 111 0.55 -2.55 -5.52
N VAL A 112 1.79 -2.97 -5.65
CA VAL A 112 2.35 -3.57 -6.86
C VAL A 112 2.24 -5.07 -6.72
N LEU A 113 1.48 -5.71 -7.60
CA LEU A 113 1.21 -7.14 -7.54
C LEU A 113 2.44 -7.96 -7.89
N SER A 114 2.64 -9.04 -7.13
CA SER A 114 3.61 -10.10 -7.46
C SER A 114 2.93 -11.47 -7.41
N ASP A 115 3.51 -12.49 -8.06
CA ASP A 115 2.94 -13.85 -8.05
C ASP A 115 2.69 -14.38 -6.64
N SER A 116 3.56 -14.00 -5.69
CA SER A 116 3.47 -14.47 -4.31
C SER A 116 2.42 -13.73 -3.47
N THR A 117 2.04 -12.50 -3.86
CA THR A 117 1.15 -11.64 -3.05
C THR A 117 -0.17 -11.31 -3.71
N GLU A 118 -0.33 -11.50 -5.03
CA GLU A 118 -1.53 -11.08 -5.77
C GLU A 118 -2.83 -11.57 -5.15
N SER A 119 -2.91 -12.84 -4.79
CA SER A 119 -4.13 -13.41 -4.17
C SER A 119 -4.44 -12.76 -2.83
N TYR A 120 -3.41 -12.46 -2.04
CA TYR A 120 -3.53 -11.79 -0.75
C TYR A 120 -3.92 -10.32 -0.92
N ASP A 121 -3.28 -9.59 -1.86
CA ASP A 121 -3.56 -8.17 -2.13
C ASP A 121 -4.99 -7.97 -2.64
N ARG A 122 -5.48 -8.87 -3.53
CA ARG A 122 -6.85 -8.85 -4.05
C ARG A 122 -7.90 -9.30 -3.03
N GLY A 123 -7.51 -10.10 -2.05
CA GLY A 123 -8.39 -10.71 -1.06
C GLY A 123 -8.27 -10.09 0.33
N ASP A 124 -7.53 -10.75 1.22
CA ASP A 124 -7.48 -10.43 2.65
C ASP A 124 -6.95 -9.04 2.96
N LYS A 125 -6.00 -8.54 2.17
CA LYS A 125 -5.45 -7.19 2.30
C LYS A 125 -6.49 -6.14 1.95
N PHE A 126 -7.21 -6.32 0.82
CA PHE A 126 -8.34 -5.46 0.47
C PHE A 126 -9.44 -5.49 1.53
N PHE A 127 -9.77 -6.68 2.07
CA PHE A 127 -10.74 -6.82 3.16
C PHE A 127 -10.34 -6.05 4.42
N ALA A 128 -9.05 -5.96 4.72
CA ALA A 128 -8.56 -5.14 5.81
C ALA A 128 -8.62 -3.65 5.46
N TYR A 129 -8.11 -3.24 4.30
CA TYR A 129 -8.06 -1.84 3.87
C TYR A 129 -9.44 -1.18 3.76
N LYS A 130 -10.45 -1.90 3.26
CA LYS A 130 -11.81 -1.34 3.14
C LYS A 130 -12.44 -0.93 4.47
N GLN A 131 -11.92 -1.37 5.62
CA GLN A 131 -12.37 -0.98 6.95
C GLN A 131 -11.88 0.43 7.35
N ILE A 132 -10.85 0.95 6.67
CA ILE A 132 -10.33 2.30 6.88
C ILE A 132 -11.35 3.29 6.32
N LYS A 133 -11.93 4.14 7.19
CA LYS A 133 -13.00 5.07 6.80
C LYS A 133 -12.55 6.16 5.83
N THR A 134 -11.31 6.61 5.96
CA THR A 134 -10.72 7.67 5.12
C THR A 134 -10.31 7.17 3.75
N LEU A 135 -10.14 5.85 3.56
CA LEU A 135 -9.71 5.26 2.29
C LEU A 135 -10.80 5.42 1.23
N LYS A 136 -10.48 6.13 0.15
CA LYS A 136 -11.37 6.39 -0.99
C LYS A 136 -11.07 5.53 -2.20
N GLU A 137 -9.79 5.19 -2.41
CA GLU A 137 -9.35 4.34 -3.52
C GLU A 137 -8.26 3.36 -3.06
N TYR A 138 -8.31 2.15 -3.64
CA TYR A 138 -7.26 1.14 -3.54
C TYR A 138 -6.88 0.74 -4.95
N ILE A 139 -5.60 0.80 -5.30
CA ILE A 139 -5.10 0.57 -6.65
C ILE A 139 -4.12 -0.59 -6.62
N LEU A 140 -4.28 -1.51 -7.57
CA LEU A 140 -3.40 -2.64 -7.81
C LEU A 140 -2.71 -2.48 -9.15
N ILE A 141 -1.38 -2.48 -9.17
CA ILE A 141 -0.57 -2.34 -10.37
C ILE A 141 0.10 -3.68 -10.66
N ASP A 142 -0.16 -4.23 -11.83
CA ASP A 142 0.45 -5.49 -12.26
C ASP A 142 1.90 -5.26 -12.69
N GLN A 143 2.85 -6.07 -12.17
CA GLN A 143 4.26 -5.92 -12.54
C GLN A 143 4.64 -6.66 -13.83
N TYR A 144 3.77 -7.55 -14.31
CA TYR A 144 4.07 -8.42 -15.47
C TYR A 144 3.47 -7.90 -16.79
N LYS A 145 2.59 -6.92 -16.71
CA LYS A 145 1.93 -6.28 -17.88
C LYS A 145 1.39 -4.90 -17.49
N ALA A 146 1.22 -4.03 -18.48
CA ALA A 146 0.64 -2.71 -18.27
C ALA A 146 -0.87 -2.83 -17.96
N GLN A 147 -1.18 -3.11 -16.69
CA GLN A 147 -2.54 -3.24 -16.19
C GLN A 147 -2.65 -2.67 -14.77
N VAL A 148 -3.71 -1.90 -14.54
CA VAL A 148 -4.03 -1.30 -13.25
C VAL A 148 -5.50 -1.55 -12.92
N ASP A 149 -5.76 -2.15 -11.77
CA ASP A 149 -7.10 -2.32 -11.23
C ASP A 149 -7.37 -1.26 -10.16
N ILE A 150 -8.47 -0.54 -10.31
CA ILE A 150 -8.85 0.58 -9.44
C ILE A 150 -10.10 0.18 -8.68
N TYR A 151 -9.99 0.11 -7.38
CA TYR A 151 -11.10 -0.11 -6.45
C TYR A 151 -11.48 1.24 -5.87
N LYS A 152 -12.64 1.76 -6.24
CA LYS A 152 -13.14 3.06 -5.80
C LYS A 152 -14.33 2.90 -4.86
N ARG A 153 -14.27 3.56 -3.69
CA ARG A 153 -15.37 3.56 -2.73
C ARG A 153 -16.55 4.38 -3.23
N LYS A 154 -17.75 3.80 -3.15
CA LYS A 154 -19.05 4.40 -3.46
C LYS A 154 -20.01 4.14 -2.30
N GLY A 155 -19.95 4.98 -1.26
CA GLY A 155 -20.62 4.68 0.01
C GLY A 155 -20.10 3.39 0.64
N ASP A 156 -20.95 2.41 0.85
CA ASP A 156 -20.60 1.10 1.40
C ASP A 156 -20.10 0.10 0.35
N LEU A 157 -20.23 0.44 -0.94
CA LEU A 157 -19.83 -0.41 -2.05
C LEU A 157 -18.47 0.02 -2.60
N TRP A 158 -17.84 -0.91 -3.33
CA TRP A 158 -16.61 -0.66 -4.09
C TRP A 158 -16.83 -1.00 -5.54
N GLN A 159 -16.60 -0.01 -6.40
CA GLN A 159 -16.61 -0.18 -7.85
C GLN A 159 -15.19 -0.53 -8.30
N ILE A 160 -15.07 -1.57 -9.12
CA ILE A 160 -13.78 -2.00 -9.69
C ILE A 160 -13.79 -1.62 -11.17
N THR A 161 -12.74 -0.94 -11.60
CA THR A 161 -12.46 -0.61 -12.99
C THR A 161 -11.03 -0.98 -13.33
N ARG A 162 -10.73 -1.14 -14.62
CA ARG A 162 -9.40 -1.52 -15.11
C ARG A 162 -8.93 -0.57 -16.20
N VAL A 163 -7.65 -0.28 -16.19
CA VAL A 163 -6.93 0.41 -17.27
C VAL A 163 -5.81 -0.51 -17.74
N GLU A 164 -5.70 -0.69 -19.07
CA GLU A 164 -4.69 -1.54 -19.70
C GLU A 164 -3.98 -0.76 -20.80
N GLY A 165 -2.70 -1.11 -21.08
CA GLY A 165 -1.88 -0.50 -22.11
C GLY A 165 -1.11 0.73 -21.63
N VAL A 166 0.18 0.77 -21.97
CA VAL A 166 1.10 1.85 -21.54
C VAL A 166 0.73 3.23 -22.11
N GLU A 167 -0.04 3.26 -23.21
CA GLU A 167 -0.53 4.47 -23.87
C GLU A 167 -1.70 5.15 -23.12
N ASN A 168 -2.26 4.47 -22.14
CA ASN A 168 -3.40 4.96 -21.39
C ASN A 168 -2.98 5.68 -20.09
N ASN A 169 -3.93 6.38 -19.51
CA ASN A 169 -3.74 7.17 -18.31
C ASN A 169 -4.54 6.61 -17.14
N LEU A 170 -3.94 6.60 -15.98
CA LEU A 170 -4.57 6.32 -14.69
C LEU A 170 -5.15 7.61 -14.12
N PHE A 171 -6.46 7.73 -14.02
CA PHE A 171 -7.11 8.81 -13.30
C PHE A 171 -7.38 8.41 -11.86
N ILE A 172 -6.71 9.07 -10.92
CA ILE A 172 -6.85 8.87 -9.47
C ILE A 172 -7.86 9.90 -8.96
N SER A 173 -9.12 9.50 -8.89
CA SER A 173 -10.23 10.42 -8.63
C SER A 173 -10.22 10.99 -7.21
N SER A 174 -9.73 10.24 -6.23
CA SER A 174 -9.59 10.70 -4.84
C SER A 174 -8.59 11.85 -4.68
N LEU A 175 -7.65 11.97 -5.62
CA LEU A 175 -6.62 13.01 -5.64
C LEU A 175 -6.88 14.09 -6.70
N GLY A 176 -7.79 13.83 -7.67
CA GLY A 176 -8.04 14.72 -8.81
C GLY A 176 -6.86 14.85 -9.77
N ILE A 177 -6.00 13.85 -9.86
CA ILE A 177 -4.82 13.83 -10.72
C ILE A 177 -4.88 12.72 -11.76
N GLN A 178 -4.06 12.88 -12.82
CA GLN A 178 -3.89 11.89 -13.87
C GLN A 178 -2.41 11.53 -13.98
N VAL A 179 -2.10 10.23 -14.10
CA VAL A 179 -0.76 9.70 -14.26
C VAL A 179 -0.72 8.83 -15.51
N GLU A 180 0.29 9.02 -16.35
CA GLU A 180 0.48 8.18 -17.54
C GLU A 180 0.98 6.79 -17.13
N LEU A 181 0.38 5.71 -17.64
CA LEU A 181 0.89 4.36 -17.38
C LEU A 181 2.31 4.20 -17.91
N LYS A 182 2.65 4.89 -19.01
CA LYS A 182 4.01 4.93 -19.54
C LYS A 182 5.05 5.37 -18.51
N SER A 183 4.72 6.36 -17.68
CA SER A 183 5.62 6.82 -16.61
C SER A 183 5.71 5.82 -15.46
N ILE A 184 4.58 5.17 -15.09
CA ILE A 184 4.58 4.11 -14.06
C ILE A 184 5.47 2.94 -14.47
N TYR A 185 5.42 2.52 -15.74
CA TYR A 185 6.18 1.39 -16.27
C TYR A 185 7.50 1.80 -16.95
N GLU A 186 7.99 3.02 -16.68
CA GLU A 186 9.26 3.47 -17.24
C GLU A 186 10.42 2.54 -16.81
N HIS A 187 11.23 2.10 -17.78
CA HIS A 187 12.33 1.15 -17.61
C HIS A 187 11.94 -0.28 -17.19
N VAL A 188 10.65 -0.60 -17.10
CA VAL A 188 10.19 -1.97 -16.86
C VAL A 188 10.32 -2.79 -18.15
N VAL A 189 11.02 -3.91 -18.06
CA VAL A 189 11.21 -4.83 -19.21
C VAL A 189 10.47 -6.13 -18.93
N TRP A 190 9.36 -6.33 -19.62
CA TRP A 190 8.65 -7.60 -19.58
C TRP A 190 9.34 -8.63 -20.48
N LYS A 191 9.58 -9.82 -19.96
CA LYS A 191 10.19 -10.94 -20.69
C LYS A 191 9.14 -11.75 -21.40
#